data_9c339f5d7846030402a53e6a170296fd
#
_entry.id   9c339f5d7846030402a53e6a170296fd
#
_cell.length_a   1.000
_cell.length_b   1.000
_cell.length_c   1.000
_cell.angle_alpha   90.00
_cell.angle_beta   90.00
_cell.angle_gamma   90.00
#
_symmetry.space_group_name_H-M   'P 1'
#
loop_
_entity.id
_entity.type
_entity.pdbx_description
1 polymer ?
#
loop_
_entity_poly.entity_id
_entity_poly.type
_entity_poly.pdbx_seq_one_letter_code
_entity_poly.pdbx_strand_id
1 'polypeptide(L)' 'MRKSDVINYFGGVCKTAEALGIKHPSVSEWPEIIPEGRAYQLEKITNRKLKVDVSLYQKTNSAAA' A
#
# COMPACT_ATOMS: atom_id res chain seq x y z
N MET A 1 -1.02 5.82 -0.97
CA MET A 1 -0.15 4.92 -1.76
C MET A 1 -1.00 4.22 -2.80
N ARG A 2 -0.56 4.18 -4.01
CA ARG A 2 -1.32 3.57 -5.09
C ARG A 2 -0.89 2.14 -5.33
N LYS A 3 -1.87 1.30 -5.65
CA LYS A 3 -1.60 -0.11 -5.94
C LYS A 3 -0.58 -0.27 -7.06
N SER A 4 -0.72 0.53 -8.12
CA SER A 4 0.20 0.45 -9.25
C SER A 4 1.63 0.78 -8.85
N ASP A 5 1.82 1.75 -7.97
CA ASP A 5 3.15 2.12 -7.50
C ASP A 5 3.78 0.96 -6.73
N VAL A 6 3.01 0.30 -5.91
CA VAL A 6 3.48 -0.83 -5.11
C VAL A 6 3.89 -1.98 -6.02
N ILE A 7 3.04 -2.30 -6.96
CA ILE A 7 3.29 -3.42 -7.87
C ILE A 7 4.51 -3.14 -8.74
N ASN A 8 4.67 -1.91 -9.21
CA ASN A 8 5.83 -1.54 -9.98
C ASN A 8 7.11 -1.63 -9.16
N TYR A 9 7.04 -1.23 -7.89
CA TYR A 9 8.22 -1.28 -7.03
C TYR A 9 8.71 -2.71 -6.83
N PHE A 10 7.80 -3.64 -6.54
CA PHE A 10 8.18 -5.02 -6.29
C PHE A 10 8.35 -5.84 -7.56
N GLY A 11 7.79 -5.39 -8.66
CA GLY A 11 7.90 -6.10 -9.92
C GLY A 11 6.79 -7.10 -10.17
N GLY A 12 5.63 -6.93 -9.52
CA GLY A 12 4.48 -7.78 -9.77
C GLY A 12 3.68 -8.05 -8.51
N VAL A 13 2.46 -8.54 -8.73
CA VAL A 13 1.53 -8.83 -7.64
C VAL A 13 2.08 -9.94 -6.74
N CYS A 14 2.63 -10.99 -7.35
CA CYS A 14 3.20 -12.10 -6.58
C CYS A 14 4.30 -11.65 -5.65
N LYS A 15 5.21 -10.82 -6.16
CA LYS A 15 6.34 -10.34 -5.36
C LYS A 15 5.86 -9.42 -4.25
N THR A 16 4.84 -8.62 -4.53
CA THR A 16 4.24 -7.78 -3.51
C THR A 16 3.65 -8.62 -2.39
N ALA A 17 2.93 -9.66 -2.75
CA ALA A 17 2.31 -10.55 -1.76
C ALA A 17 3.38 -11.23 -0.90
N GLU A 18 4.46 -11.68 -1.52
CA GLU A 18 5.54 -12.31 -0.78
C GLU A 18 6.17 -11.35 0.22
N ALA A 19 6.38 -10.12 -0.20
CA ALA A 19 6.99 -9.12 0.67
C ALA A 19 6.12 -8.84 1.90
N LEU A 20 4.82 -8.90 1.73
CA LEU A 20 3.88 -8.67 2.82
C LEU A 20 3.54 -9.92 3.61
N GLY A 21 3.93 -11.10 3.11
CA GLY A 21 3.57 -12.34 3.76
C GLY A 21 2.10 -12.68 3.63
N ILE A 22 1.46 -12.23 2.58
CA ILE A 22 0.05 -12.49 2.33
C ILE A 22 -0.12 -13.21 1.00
N LYS A 23 -1.33 -13.67 0.73
CA LYS A 23 -1.60 -14.43 -0.48
C LYS A 23 -1.83 -13.51 -1.66
N HIS A 24 -1.50 -14.00 -2.84
CA HIS A 24 -1.64 -13.28 -4.10
C HIS A 24 -3.05 -12.66 -4.27
N PRO A 25 -4.14 -13.39 -4.04
CA PRO A 25 -5.47 -12.81 -4.23
C PRO A 25 -5.73 -11.59 -3.35
N SER A 26 -5.13 -11.54 -2.16
CA SER A 26 -5.32 -10.40 -1.27
C SER A 26 -4.80 -9.12 -1.90
N VAL A 27 -3.63 -9.19 -2.54
CA VAL A 27 -3.07 -8.04 -3.23
C VAL A 27 -3.88 -7.70 -4.46
N SER A 28 -4.27 -8.71 -5.20
CA SER A 28 -5.03 -8.52 -6.44
C SER A 28 -6.36 -7.81 -6.19
N GLU A 29 -6.95 -8.04 -5.02
CA GLU A 29 -8.26 -7.46 -4.68
C GLU A 29 -8.17 -6.04 -4.12
N TRP A 30 -6.98 -5.53 -3.91
CA TRP A 30 -6.83 -4.17 -3.39
C TRP A 30 -7.46 -3.14 -4.34
N PRO A 31 -8.07 -2.08 -3.80
CA PRO A 31 -8.48 -0.96 -4.64
C PRO A 31 -7.26 -0.21 -5.16
N GLU A 32 -7.47 0.72 -6.08
CA GLU A 32 -6.37 1.52 -6.63
C GLU A 32 -5.61 2.25 -5.53
N ILE A 33 -6.33 2.78 -4.55
CA ILE A 33 -5.72 3.35 -3.36
C ILE A 33 -5.73 2.25 -2.30
N ILE A 34 -4.57 1.74 -1.95
CA ILE A 34 -4.50 0.60 -1.04
C ILE A 34 -4.91 1.00 0.37
N PRO A 35 -5.32 0.03 1.21
CA PRO A 35 -5.72 0.34 2.58
C PRO A 35 -4.61 1.00 3.35
N GLU A 36 -4.98 1.96 4.21
CA GLU A 36 -4.00 2.73 4.97
C GLU A 36 -3.08 1.84 5.80
N GLY A 37 -3.63 0.84 6.45
CA GLY A 37 -2.82 -0.07 7.25
C GLY A 37 -1.75 -0.78 6.43
N ARG A 38 -2.10 -1.21 5.22
CA ARG A 38 -1.12 -1.83 4.35
C ARG A 38 -0.10 -0.81 3.83
N ALA A 39 -0.55 0.42 3.61
CA ALA A 39 0.36 1.48 3.15
C ALA A 39 1.46 1.73 4.18
N TYR A 40 1.10 1.80 5.45
CA TYR A 40 2.10 1.99 6.50
C TYR A 40 3.03 0.78 6.62
N GLN A 41 2.48 -0.41 6.47
CA GLN A 41 3.30 -1.62 6.49
C GLN A 41 4.32 -1.61 5.36
N LEU A 42 3.87 -1.23 4.17
CA LEU A 42 4.75 -1.14 3.00
C LEU A 42 5.83 -0.09 3.18
N GLU A 43 5.49 1.03 3.79
CA GLU A 43 6.47 2.05 4.07
C GLU A 43 7.59 1.51 4.95
N LYS A 44 7.22 0.73 5.96
CA LYS A 44 8.20 0.13 6.86
C LYS A 44 9.08 -0.88 6.16
N ILE A 45 8.50 -1.82 5.44
CA ILE A 45 9.27 -2.91 4.85
C ILE A 45 10.13 -2.45 3.69
N THR A 46 9.75 -1.35 3.04
CA THR A 46 10.56 -0.80 1.94
C THR A 46 11.54 0.24 2.43
N ASN A 47 11.63 0.42 3.74
CA ASN A 47 12.52 1.42 4.34
C ASN A 47 12.23 2.81 3.78
N ARG A 48 10.95 3.14 3.66
CA ARG A 48 10.43 4.41 3.20
C ARG A 48 10.67 4.72 1.73
N LYS A 49 11.03 3.72 0.95
CA LYS A 49 11.11 3.92 -0.49
C LYS A 49 9.72 4.08 -1.09
N LEU A 50 8.73 3.41 -0.50
CA LEU A 50 7.34 3.66 -0.79
C LEU A 50 6.78 4.45 0.39
N LYS A 51 6.32 5.67 0.14
CA LYS A 51 5.82 6.53 1.21
C LYS A 51 4.31 6.57 1.20
N VAL A 52 3.75 6.62 2.40
CA VAL A 52 2.30 6.81 2.53
C VAL A 52 1.98 8.23 2.10
N ASP A 53 1.05 8.34 1.14
CA ASP A 53 0.59 9.64 0.69
C ASP A 53 -0.58 10.06 1.57
N VAL A 54 -0.31 10.90 2.53
CA VAL A 54 -1.31 11.33 3.50
C VAL A 54 -2.50 11.99 2.81
N SER A 55 -2.27 12.67 1.70
CA SER A 55 -3.34 13.37 1.03
C SER A 55 -4.39 12.42 0.46
N LEU A 56 -4.02 11.17 0.17
CA LEU A 56 -4.97 10.17 -0.31
C LEU A 56 -5.92 9.69 0.78
N TYR A 57 -5.54 9.88 2.04
CA TYR A 57 -6.32 9.41 3.19
C TYR A 57 -6.84 10.57 4.04
N GLN A 58 -6.62 11.77 3.60
CA GLN A 58 -6.78 12.95 4.44
C GLN A 58 -8.22 13.26 4.82
N LYS A 59 -9.17 12.88 4.00
CA LYS A 59 -10.56 13.22 4.28
C LYS A 59 -11.06 12.64 5.59
N THR A 60 -10.49 11.54 6.04
CA THR A 60 -10.85 11.01 7.34
C THR A 60 -10.31 11.88 8.46
N ASN A 61 -9.18 12.47 8.25
CA ASN A 61 -8.57 13.32 9.25
C ASN A 61 -9.35 14.60 9.46
N SER A 62 -9.88 15.16 8.40
CA SER A 62 -10.63 16.38 8.54
C SER A 62 -11.84 16.18 9.43
N ALA A 63 -12.41 15.00 9.40
CA ALA A 63 -13.53 14.71 10.28
C ALA A 63 -13.08 14.62 11.73
N ALA A 64 -11.88 14.13 11.95
CA ALA A 64 -11.37 13.99 13.29
C ALA A 64 -10.98 15.32 13.88
N ALA A 65 -10.62 16.23 13.05
CA ALA A 65 -10.25 17.54 13.52
C ALA A 65 -11.46 18.30 14.01
#